data_20354efbeba36044d805631a3f48e6ac
#
_entry.id   20354efbeba36044d805631a3f48e6ac
#
_cell.length_a   1.000
_cell.length_b   1.000
_cell.length_c   1.000
_cell.angle_alpha   90.00
_cell.angle_beta   90.00
_cell.angle_gamma   90.00
#
_symmetry.space_group_name_H-M   'P 1'
#
loop_
_entity.id
_entity.type
_entity.pdbx_description
1 polymer ?
#
loop_
_entity_poly.entity_id
_entity_poly.type
_entity_poly.pdbx_seq_one_letter_code
_entity_poly.pdbx_strand_id
1 'polypeptide(L)'
;MKILVLHNQYRNLGGEDIAVSNEIELLKKHYDVKVLNFSNNKITSLSVLFSFFTNNNYQSNKILKENLKSFKPDYVYIHNTWFKISLGIFRILDKWPVQVVLKLHNFRYDCTKSFKSSNHFKGEKFCRGCGLSSSDTGYINKY
;
A
#
# COMPACT_ATOMS: atom_id res chain seq x y z
N MET A 1 -10.06 -19.66 -7.94
CA MET A 1 -9.86 -18.55 -7.01
C MET A 1 -9.22 -17.40 -7.78
N LYS A 2 -9.77 -16.19 -7.66
CA LYS A 2 -9.32 -14.99 -8.35
C LYS A 2 -8.62 -14.05 -7.37
N ILE A 3 -7.42 -13.61 -7.71
CA ILE A 3 -6.61 -12.74 -6.86
C ILE A 3 -6.30 -11.44 -7.61
N LEU A 4 -6.70 -10.32 -7.02
CA LEU A 4 -6.33 -8.99 -7.51
C LEU A 4 -5.12 -8.50 -6.71
N VAL A 5 -3.96 -8.38 -7.36
CA VAL A 5 -2.74 -7.87 -6.73
C VAL A 5 -2.65 -6.37 -6.95
N LEU A 6 -2.46 -5.62 -5.87
CA LEU A 6 -2.20 -4.17 -5.89
C LEU A 6 -0.75 -3.92 -5.49
N HIS A 7 0.00 -3.29 -6.38
CA HIS A 7 1.37 -2.89 -6.10
C HIS A 7 1.63 -1.46 -6.56
N ASN A 8 2.25 -0.68 -5.70
CA ASN A 8 2.71 0.67 -6.04
C ASN A 8 4.23 0.63 -6.21
N GLN A 9 4.64 0.58 -7.46
CA GLN A 9 6.03 0.47 -7.86
C GLN A 9 6.82 1.72 -7.51
N TYR A 10 8.02 1.55 -6.96
CA TYR A 10 8.94 2.65 -6.71
C TYR A 10 9.51 3.21 -8.02
N ARG A 11 10.05 4.43 -7.94
CA ARG A 11 10.68 5.09 -9.08
C ARG A 11 11.90 4.31 -9.59
N ASN A 12 12.68 3.74 -8.67
CA ASN A 12 13.80 2.86 -8.97
C ASN A 12 13.43 1.44 -8.54
N LEU A 13 13.61 0.49 -9.42
CA LEU A 13 13.39 -0.93 -9.12
C LEU A 13 14.26 -1.35 -7.93
N GLY A 14 13.63 -1.90 -6.93
CA GLY A 14 14.26 -2.36 -5.70
C GLY A 14 13.96 -3.83 -5.40
N GLY A 15 14.54 -4.32 -4.31
CA GLY A 15 14.32 -5.70 -3.86
C GLY A 15 12.84 -6.03 -3.62
N GLU A 16 12.03 -5.04 -3.21
CA GLU A 16 10.58 -5.19 -3.05
C GLU A 16 9.89 -5.51 -4.38
N ASP A 17 10.23 -4.79 -5.46
CA ASP A 17 9.63 -5.00 -6.77
C ASP A 17 9.97 -6.39 -7.33
N ILE A 18 11.20 -6.88 -7.10
CA ILE A 18 11.63 -8.23 -7.48
C ILE A 18 10.85 -9.28 -6.68
N ALA A 19 10.73 -9.11 -5.37
CA ALA A 19 9.99 -10.02 -4.53
C ALA A 19 8.51 -10.11 -4.94
N VAL A 20 7.89 -8.96 -5.22
CA VAL A 20 6.50 -8.90 -5.72
C VAL A 20 6.36 -9.61 -7.06
N SER A 21 7.28 -9.42 -7.99
CA SER A 21 7.27 -10.09 -9.29
C SER A 21 7.32 -11.60 -9.14
N ASN A 22 8.24 -12.11 -8.33
CA ASN A 22 8.38 -13.56 -8.08
C ASN A 22 7.12 -14.17 -7.42
N GLU A 23 6.50 -13.43 -6.50
CA GLU A 23 5.24 -13.87 -5.88
C GLU A 23 4.09 -13.90 -6.87
N ILE A 24 3.98 -12.89 -7.73
CA ILE A 24 2.96 -12.85 -8.78
C ILE A 24 3.12 -14.05 -9.73
N GLU A 25 4.34 -14.36 -10.13
CA GLU A 25 4.61 -15.53 -10.98
C GLU A 25 4.23 -16.84 -10.30
N LEU A 26 4.52 -16.98 -9.01
CA LEU A 26 4.13 -18.15 -8.23
C LEU A 26 2.60 -18.26 -8.13
N LEU A 27 1.91 -17.16 -7.81
CA LEU A 27 0.46 -17.15 -7.69
C LEU A 27 -0.23 -17.49 -9.02
N LYS A 28 0.28 -17.00 -10.15
CA LYS A 28 -0.25 -17.30 -11.49
C LYS A 28 -0.20 -18.77 -11.88
N LYS A 29 0.67 -19.57 -11.25
CA LYS A 29 0.72 -21.03 -11.50
C LYS A 29 -0.51 -21.77 -10.97
N HIS A 30 -1.20 -21.19 -9.98
CA HIS A 30 -2.27 -21.87 -9.25
C HIS A 30 -3.60 -21.11 -9.28
N TYR A 31 -3.58 -19.80 -9.59
CA TYR A 31 -4.74 -18.93 -9.47
C TYR A 31 -4.89 -18.02 -10.69
N ASP A 32 -6.12 -17.54 -10.89
CA ASP A 32 -6.40 -16.46 -11.85
C ASP A 32 -5.99 -15.12 -11.20
N VAL A 33 -4.88 -14.55 -11.68
CA VAL A 33 -4.25 -13.38 -11.06
C VAL A 33 -4.29 -12.19 -11.99
N LYS A 34 -4.92 -11.11 -11.53
CA LYS A 34 -4.87 -9.80 -12.16
C LYS A 34 -4.00 -8.85 -11.34
N VAL A 35 -3.13 -8.09 -12.02
CA VAL A 35 -2.20 -7.18 -11.35
C VAL A 35 -2.53 -5.74 -11.71
N LEU A 36 -2.65 -4.89 -10.70
CA LEU A 36 -2.75 -3.44 -10.85
C LEU A 36 -1.46 -2.81 -10.33
N ASN A 37 -0.61 -2.44 -11.28
CA ASN A 37 0.61 -1.70 -10.98
C ASN A 37 0.35 -0.20 -11.08
N PHE A 38 0.64 0.50 -9.99
CA PHE A 38 0.68 1.96 -9.94
C PHE A 38 2.13 2.40 -9.89
N SER A 39 2.51 3.36 -10.71
CA SER A 39 3.88 3.87 -10.75
C SER A 39 3.96 5.31 -10.26
N ASN A 40 4.94 5.61 -9.43
CA ASN A 40 5.21 6.95 -8.90
C ASN A 40 5.98 7.86 -9.88
N ASN A 41 6.25 7.40 -11.11
CA ASN A 41 7.13 8.11 -12.07
C ASN A 41 6.61 9.48 -12.56
N LYS A 42 5.37 9.86 -12.25
CA LYS A 42 4.76 11.15 -12.63
C LYS A 42 4.08 11.81 -11.44
N ILE A 43 4.84 12.07 -10.36
CA ILE A 43 4.34 12.84 -9.22
C ILE A 43 4.65 14.32 -9.47
N THR A 44 3.93 14.94 -10.37
CA THR A 44 4.07 16.39 -10.64
C THR A 44 2.75 17.16 -10.53
N SER A 45 1.67 16.47 -10.18
CA SER A 45 0.36 17.06 -10.10
C SER A 45 0.00 17.47 -8.67
N LEU A 46 -0.53 18.67 -8.49
CA LEU A 46 -1.15 19.15 -7.25
C LEU A 46 -2.19 18.16 -6.69
N SER A 47 -2.83 17.37 -7.57
CA SER A 47 -3.76 16.32 -7.18
C SER A 47 -3.13 15.20 -6.34
N VAL A 48 -1.85 14.88 -6.56
CA VAL A 48 -1.13 13.88 -5.75
C VAL A 48 -0.81 14.44 -4.37
N LEU A 49 -0.43 15.71 -4.29
CA LEU A 49 -0.23 16.38 -3.00
C LEU A 49 -1.54 16.44 -2.20
N PHE A 50 -2.65 16.77 -2.86
CA PHE A 50 -3.97 16.77 -2.24
C PHE A 50 -4.41 15.37 -1.80
N SER A 51 -4.09 14.35 -2.59
CA SER A 51 -4.37 12.95 -2.22
C SER A 51 -3.59 12.48 -0.99
N PHE A 52 -2.40 13.03 -0.78
CA PHE A 52 -1.60 12.78 0.42
C PHE A 52 -2.30 13.32 1.68
N PHE A 53 -2.79 14.55 1.64
CA PHE A 53 -3.49 15.15 2.79
C PHE A 53 -4.88 14.55 3.04
N THR A 54 -5.60 14.17 1.98
CA THR A 54 -6.96 13.63 2.10
C THR A 54 -7.01 12.11 2.25
N ASN A 55 -5.87 11.42 2.11
CA ASN A 55 -5.81 9.95 2.01
C ASN A 55 -6.68 9.37 0.90
N ASN A 56 -6.96 10.14 -0.12
CA ASN A 56 -7.93 9.78 -1.14
C ASN A 56 -7.43 10.13 -2.53
N ASN A 57 -6.98 9.13 -3.28
CA ASN A 57 -6.63 9.29 -4.68
C ASN A 57 -7.80 8.84 -5.57
N TYR A 58 -8.54 9.80 -6.10
CA TYR A 58 -9.72 9.53 -6.90
C TYR A 58 -9.44 8.61 -8.10
N GLN A 59 -8.33 8.84 -8.81
CA GLN A 59 -7.97 8.06 -10.00
C GLN A 59 -7.68 6.60 -9.65
N SER A 60 -6.86 6.36 -8.62
CA SER A 60 -6.56 5.00 -8.15
C SER A 60 -7.81 4.30 -7.63
N ASN A 61 -8.67 5.03 -6.93
CA ASN A 61 -9.93 4.51 -6.42
C ASN A 61 -10.90 4.12 -7.54
N LYS A 62 -10.97 4.91 -8.62
CA LYS A 62 -11.77 4.61 -9.80
C LYS A 62 -11.29 3.32 -10.46
N ILE A 63 -9.99 3.23 -10.73
CA ILE A 63 -9.36 2.04 -11.33
C ILE A 63 -9.63 0.79 -10.46
N LEU A 64 -9.47 0.91 -9.15
CA LEU A 64 -9.76 -0.20 -8.23
C LEU A 64 -11.21 -0.66 -8.34
N LYS A 65 -12.18 0.27 -8.26
CA LYS A 65 -13.62 -0.05 -8.35
C LYS A 65 -14.00 -0.71 -9.67
N GLU A 66 -13.46 -0.24 -10.79
CA GLU A 66 -13.68 -0.84 -12.11
C GLU A 66 -13.15 -2.29 -12.17
N ASN A 67 -11.99 -2.53 -11.58
CA ASN A 67 -11.41 -3.86 -11.54
C ASN A 67 -12.14 -4.80 -10.57
N LEU A 68 -12.60 -4.31 -9.43
CA LEU A 68 -13.45 -5.09 -8.53
C LEU A 68 -14.75 -5.52 -9.22
N LYS A 69 -15.38 -4.63 -9.99
CA LYS A 69 -16.61 -4.93 -10.74
C LYS A 69 -16.40 -5.95 -11.85
N SER A 70 -15.35 -5.75 -12.66
CA SER A 70 -15.12 -6.56 -13.86
C SER A 70 -14.47 -7.90 -13.56
N PHE A 71 -13.48 -7.94 -12.68
CA PHE A 71 -12.72 -9.13 -12.37
C PHE A 71 -13.37 -10.00 -11.28
N LYS A 72 -14.10 -9.36 -10.34
CA LYS A 72 -14.76 -10.00 -9.19
C LYS A 72 -13.79 -10.92 -8.42
N PRO A 73 -12.74 -10.36 -7.82
CA PRO A 73 -11.75 -11.15 -7.11
C PRO A 73 -12.31 -11.72 -5.82
N ASP A 74 -11.82 -12.89 -5.42
CA ASP A 74 -12.04 -13.48 -4.10
C ASP A 74 -11.12 -12.82 -3.06
N TYR A 75 -9.89 -12.50 -3.49
CA TYR A 75 -8.85 -11.88 -2.66
C TYR A 75 -8.28 -10.63 -3.33
N VAL A 76 -8.01 -9.62 -2.52
CA VAL A 76 -7.20 -8.46 -2.89
C VAL A 76 -5.90 -8.50 -2.10
N TYR A 77 -4.78 -8.70 -2.78
CA TYR A 77 -3.46 -8.80 -2.20
C TYR A 77 -2.69 -7.50 -2.41
N ILE A 78 -2.37 -6.82 -1.32
CA ILE A 78 -1.78 -5.47 -1.35
C ILE A 78 -0.35 -5.53 -0.85
N HIS A 79 0.60 -5.11 -1.68
CA HIS A 79 2.02 -5.06 -1.32
C HIS A 79 2.46 -3.69 -0.82
N ASN A 80 2.02 -2.61 -1.48
CA ASN A 80 2.43 -1.26 -1.13
C ASN A 80 1.37 -0.25 -1.55
N THR A 81 1.03 0.67 -0.65
CA THR A 81 0.04 1.72 -0.89
C THR A 81 0.65 3.12 -1.09
N TRP A 82 1.95 3.25 -0.93
CA TRP A 82 2.68 4.51 -0.89
C TRP A 82 3.09 4.97 -2.30
N PHE A 83 2.73 6.04 -2.78
CA PHE A 83 1.95 7.23 -2.61
C PHE A 83 0.63 7.22 -3.39
N LYS A 84 0.62 6.62 -4.61
CA LYS A 84 -0.49 6.71 -5.57
C LYS A 84 -1.75 5.96 -5.14
N ILE A 85 -1.59 4.81 -4.47
CA ILE A 85 -2.74 4.01 -4.08
C ILE A 85 -3.52 4.69 -2.95
N SER A 86 -2.89 5.34 -2.00
CA SER A 86 -3.48 5.92 -0.79
C SER A 86 -4.24 4.92 0.11
N LEU A 87 -4.35 5.25 1.40
CA LEU A 87 -5.08 4.39 2.35
C LEU A 87 -6.60 4.39 2.16
N GLY A 88 -7.12 5.32 1.36
CA GLY A 88 -8.55 5.37 1.01
C GLY A 88 -9.10 4.11 0.34
N ILE A 89 -8.23 3.27 -0.24
CA ILE A 89 -8.64 1.99 -0.83
C ILE A 89 -9.26 1.05 0.19
N PHE A 90 -8.82 1.05 1.45
CA PHE A 90 -9.38 0.17 2.48
C PHE A 90 -10.85 0.48 2.75
N ARG A 91 -11.27 1.76 2.70
CA ARG A 91 -12.68 2.15 2.80
C ARG A 91 -13.52 1.66 1.61
N ILE A 92 -12.88 1.47 0.46
CA ILE A 92 -13.56 0.89 -0.71
C ILE A 92 -13.69 -0.60 -0.51
N LEU A 93 -12.59 -1.29 -0.17
CA LEU A 93 -12.54 -2.73 -0.01
C LEU A 93 -13.48 -3.25 1.07
N ASP A 94 -13.65 -2.48 2.16
CA ASP A 94 -14.59 -2.79 3.24
C ASP A 94 -16.05 -2.92 2.78
N LYS A 95 -16.40 -2.30 1.64
CA LYS A 95 -17.74 -2.34 1.04
C LYS A 95 -17.93 -3.45 0.00
N TRP A 96 -16.91 -4.27 -0.21
CA TRP A 96 -16.90 -5.33 -1.21
C TRP A 96 -16.76 -6.70 -0.54
N PRO A 97 -17.40 -7.75 -1.08
CA PRO A 97 -17.30 -9.11 -0.56
C PRO A 97 -15.96 -9.75 -0.98
N VAL A 98 -14.86 -9.17 -0.55
CA VAL A 98 -13.50 -9.63 -0.87
C VAL A 98 -12.68 -9.80 0.40
N GLN A 99 -11.77 -10.75 0.39
CA GLN A 99 -10.79 -10.90 1.47
C GLN A 99 -9.56 -10.03 1.16
N VAL A 100 -9.09 -9.26 2.15
CA VAL A 100 -7.94 -8.36 1.97
C VAL A 100 -6.74 -8.92 2.70
N VAL A 101 -5.65 -9.09 1.96
CA VAL A 101 -4.35 -9.48 2.50
C VAL A 101 -3.37 -8.33 2.27
N LEU A 102 -2.82 -7.78 3.35
CA LEU A 102 -1.80 -6.73 3.30
C LEU A 102 -0.45 -7.33 3.66
N LYS A 103 0.50 -7.29 2.73
CA LYS A 103 1.88 -7.64 3.00
C LYS A 103 2.69 -6.42 3.35
N LEU A 104 3.28 -6.43 4.53
CA LEU A 104 4.16 -5.36 5.01
C LEU A 104 5.60 -5.67 4.60
N HIS A 105 6.18 -4.80 3.78
CA HIS A 105 7.59 -4.88 3.36
C HIS A 105 8.52 -4.02 4.21
N ASN A 106 7.94 -3.13 5.02
CA ASN A 106 8.68 -2.22 5.89
C ASN A 106 7.81 -1.77 7.06
N PHE A 107 8.41 -1.07 8.00
CA PHE A 107 7.76 -0.61 9.25
C PHE A 107 7.14 0.79 9.14
N ARG A 108 6.81 1.27 7.94
CA ARG A 108 6.27 2.62 7.74
C ARG A 108 4.96 2.88 8.45
N TYR A 109 4.17 1.84 8.68
CA TYR A 109 2.91 1.96 9.42
C TYR A 109 3.14 2.22 10.93
N ASP A 110 4.35 1.94 11.43
CA ASP A 110 4.73 2.17 12.82
C ASP A 110 5.77 3.28 12.96
N CYS A 111 6.63 3.48 11.97
CA CYS A 111 7.73 4.42 12.07
C CYS A 111 8.08 5.07 10.72
N THR A 112 8.17 6.40 10.70
CA THR A 112 8.59 7.19 9.55
C THR A 112 10.03 6.88 9.10
N LYS A 113 10.89 6.48 10.03
CA LYS A 113 12.27 6.05 9.76
C LYS A 113 12.41 4.56 9.48
N SER A 114 11.33 3.87 9.26
CA SER A 114 11.13 2.46 8.97
C SER A 114 12.23 1.46 9.38
N PHE A 115 13.44 1.63 8.86
CA PHE A 115 14.59 0.75 9.13
C PHE A 115 15.42 1.12 10.37
N LYS A 116 15.15 2.27 11.01
CA LYS A 116 15.84 2.75 12.24
C LYS A 116 14.93 2.74 13.45
N SER A 117 13.88 1.96 13.43
CA SER A 117 12.77 2.01 14.39
C SER A 117 12.95 1.13 15.63
N SER A 118 14.17 0.66 15.95
CA SER A 118 14.42 -0.26 17.07
C SER A 118 13.81 0.20 18.41
N ASN A 119 13.70 1.50 18.64
CA ASN A 119 13.14 2.05 19.88
C ASN A 119 11.61 1.92 19.94
N HIS A 120 10.89 1.99 18.82
CA HIS A 120 9.45 1.79 18.77
C HIS A 120 9.05 0.36 19.15
N PHE A 121 9.84 -0.63 18.74
CA PHE A 121 9.61 -2.04 19.06
C PHE A 121 9.85 -2.38 20.54
N LYS A 122 10.54 -1.50 21.28
CA LYS A 122 10.74 -1.66 22.73
C LYS A 122 9.58 -1.12 23.56
N GLY A 123 8.50 -0.66 22.93
CA GLY A 123 7.33 -0.13 23.62
C GLY A 123 7.53 1.27 24.21
N GLU A 124 8.57 2.00 23.83
CA GLU A 124 8.80 3.37 24.27
C GLU A 124 7.73 4.30 23.72
N LYS A 125 7.11 5.10 24.59
CA LYS A 125 6.09 6.09 24.20
C LYS A 125 6.65 7.24 23.35
N PHE A 126 7.94 7.47 23.43
CA PHE A 126 8.62 8.55 22.72
C PHE A 126 9.80 8.00 21.92
N CYS A 127 9.82 8.26 20.63
CA CYS A 127 10.93 7.86 19.78
C CYS A 127 12.00 8.95 19.68
N ARG A 128 13.14 8.72 20.31
CA ARG A 128 14.31 9.62 20.23
C ARG A 128 14.84 9.79 18.81
N GLY A 129 14.54 8.83 17.92
CA GLY A 129 15.01 8.84 16.54
C GLY A 129 14.38 9.91 15.66
N CYS A 130 13.11 10.26 15.88
CA CYS A 130 12.38 11.28 15.12
C CYS A 130 11.80 12.41 16.00
N GLY A 131 11.94 12.35 17.32
CA GLY A 131 11.41 13.36 18.23
C GLY A 131 9.88 13.38 18.34
N LEU A 132 9.21 12.34 17.84
CA LEU A 132 7.76 12.24 17.83
C LEU A 132 7.28 11.18 18.83
N SER A 133 6.09 11.37 19.40
CA SER A 133 5.42 10.34 20.16
C SER A 133 4.98 9.18 19.26
N SER A 134 4.71 8.02 19.83
CA SER A 134 4.20 6.89 19.07
C SER A 134 2.84 7.17 18.42
N SER A 135 2.00 8.02 19.05
CA SER A 135 0.74 8.49 18.49
C SER A 135 0.95 9.39 17.27
N ASP A 136 1.87 10.35 17.36
CA ASP A 136 2.19 11.27 16.26
C ASP A 136 2.82 10.52 15.08
N THR A 137 3.72 9.56 15.40
CA THR A 137 4.32 8.70 14.37
C THR A 137 3.27 7.84 13.68
N GLY A 138 2.33 7.28 14.43
CA GLY A 138 1.22 6.52 13.88
C GLY A 138 0.32 7.35 12.97
N TYR A 139 0.10 8.63 13.29
CA TYR A 139 -0.65 9.56 12.45
C TYR A 139 0.10 9.84 11.14
N ILE A 140 1.38 10.18 11.20
CA ILE A 140 2.20 10.48 10.02
C ILE A 140 2.36 9.23 9.13
N ASN A 141 2.50 8.05 9.71
CA ASN A 141 2.66 6.81 8.95
C ASN A 141 1.38 6.34 8.25
N LYS A 142 0.21 6.81 8.71
CA LYS A 142 -1.07 6.55 8.05
C LYS A 142 -1.25 7.36 6.77
N TYR A 143 -0.48 8.44 6.60
CA TYR A 143 -0.46 9.30 5.43
C TYR A 143 0.80 9.06 4.59
#